data_f3f7beca4964ba070da5304803c9d443
#
_entry.id   f3f7beca4964ba070da5304803c9d443
#
_cell.length_a   1.000
_cell.length_b   1.000
_cell.length_c   1.000
_cell.angle_alpha   90.00
_cell.angle_beta   90.00
_cell.angle_gamma   90.00
#
_symmetry.space_group_name_H-M   'P 1'
#
loop_
_entity.id
_entity.type
_entity.pdbx_description
1 polymer ?
#
loop_
_entity_poly.entity_id
_entity_poly.type
_entity_poly.pdbx_seq_one_letter_code
_entity_poly.pdbx_strand_id
1 'polypeptide(L)'
;MPGPHASESCCANSGNPCSHQPPRPHQLPPARNLPGALLLRTTLVKQLADFEGEHLLADIGNGTMNLLYLTDSQPQENRCWTEKIGVNQCMIRAKEAVLRRFGSKISDSTVEQVLRTGTAKIDVDYLACIREVAASYVAELFAALRSYEYDPATTHLTIVGGGGQLIKHFGSYDPEQFTIVDDICAAAKGYEYMAYRQMLRG
;
A
#
# COMPACT_ATOMS: atom_id res chain seq x y z
N MET A 1 -10.88 -59.97 35.03
CA MET A 1 -12.13 -60.16 34.32
C MET A 1 -12.54 -58.78 33.75
N PRO A 2 -13.09 -58.64 32.54
CA PRO A 2 -12.29 -58.44 31.32
C PRO A 2 -12.47 -57.03 30.73
N GLY A 3 -11.54 -56.64 29.87
CA GLY A 3 -11.84 -55.72 28.78
C GLY A 3 -12.82 -56.33 27.76
N PRO A 4 -13.01 -55.92 26.60
CA PRO A 4 -12.14 -55.20 25.65
C PRO A 4 -12.95 -54.25 24.69
N HIS A 5 -12.36 -53.74 23.76
CA HIS A 5 -12.40 -53.71 22.27
C HIS A 5 -12.20 -52.31 21.76
N ALA A 6 -11.11 -52.07 21.27
CA ALA A 6 -10.63 -51.94 19.92
C ALA A 6 -11.73 -51.77 18.83
N SER A 7 -11.68 -50.67 18.10
CA SER A 7 -11.90 -50.71 16.69
C SER A 7 -11.05 -49.64 16.02
N GLU A 8 -9.95 -50.09 15.45
CA GLU A 8 -9.26 -49.43 14.37
C GLU A 8 -10.23 -49.25 13.20
N SER A 9 -10.20 -48.09 12.62
CA SER A 9 -10.66 -47.93 11.24
C SER A 9 -9.64 -47.07 10.52
N CYS A 10 -8.79 -47.77 9.79
CA CYS A 10 -8.02 -47.24 8.66
C CYS A 10 -8.86 -46.37 7.75
N CYS A 11 -8.38 -45.20 7.43
CA CYS A 11 -8.46 -44.67 6.10
C CYS A 11 -7.13 -44.02 5.72
N ALA A 12 -6.26 -44.82 5.17
CA ALA A 12 -5.26 -44.35 4.22
C ALA A 12 -6.03 -43.92 2.95
N ASN A 13 -5.87 -42.72 2.48
CA ASN A 13 -5.39 -42.46 1.14
C ASN A 13 -5.50 -40.98 0.74
N SER A 14 -4.56 -40.66 -0.08
CA SER A 14 -4.44 -39.54 -1.01
C SER A 14 -3.71 -38.32 -0.46
N GLY A 15 -2.42 -38.32 -0.76
CA GLY A 15 -1.56 -37.16 -0.74
C GLY A 15 -2.08 -36.10 -1.71
N ASN A 16 -2.56 -35.02 -1.09
CA ASN A 16 -2.62 -33.74 -1.74
C ASN A 16 -1.71 -32.81 -0.92
N PRO A 17 -0.66 -32.25 -1.53
CA PRO A 17 0.08 -31.20 -0.86
C PRO A 17 -0.90 -30.04 -0.63
N CYS A 18 -1.09 -29.66 0.64
CA CYS A 18 -1.76 -28.45 1.03
C CYS A 18 -1.01 -27.27 0.37
N SER A 19 -1.45 -26.89 -0.81
CA SER A 19 -1.05 -25.65 -1.43
C SER A 19 -1.68 -24.53 -0.59
N HIS A 20 -0.91 -23.97 0.34
CA HIS A 20 -1.21 -22.66 0.91
C HIS A 20 -1.12 -21.63 -0.23
N GLN A 21 -2.17 -21.56 -1.03
CA GLN A 21 -2.36 -20.37 -1.86
C GLN A 21 -2.66 -19.21 -0.88
N PRO A 22 -1.90 -18.11 -0.98
CA PRO A 22 -2.27 -16.90 -0.26
C PRO A 22 -3.71 -16.52 -0.61
N PRO A 23 -4.50 -15.93 0.31
CA PRO A 23 -5.86 -15.51 0.03
C PRO A 23 -5.84 -14.62 -1.21
N ARG A 24 -6.70 -14.93 -2.18
CA ARG A 24 -6.80 -14.12 -3.40
C ARG A 24 -7.15 -12.68 -3.01
N PRO A 25 -6.43 -11.68 -3.51
CA PRO A 25 -6.75 -10.29 -3.26
C PRO A 25 -8.21 -10.03 -3.65
N HIS A 26 -8.91 -9.24 -2.83
CA HIS A 26 -10.26 -8.82 -3.14
C HIS A 26 -10.22 -7.96 -4.41
N GLN A 27 -10.59 -8.54 -5.54
CA GLN A 27 -10.80 -7.79 -6.77
C GLN A 27 -11.94 -6.79 -6.55
N LEU A 28 -11.64 -5.52 -6.76
CA LEU A 28 -12.67 -4.49 -6.83
C LEU A 28 -13.63 -4.78 -8.00
N PRO A 29 -14.90 -4.39 -7.90
CA PRO A 29 -15.81 -4.47 -9.04
C PRO A 29 -15.24 -3.69 -10.24
N PRO A 30 -15.58 -4.10 -11.48
CA PRO A 30 -15.00 -3.54 -12.70
C PRO A 30 -15.06 -2.01 -12.71
N ALA A 31 -14.04 -1.40 -13.27
CA ALA A 31 -13.64 0.02 -13.20
C ALA A 31 -14.72 1.09 -13.47
N ARG A 32 -15.93 0.70 -13.84
CA ARG A 32 -17.08 1.62 -13.96
C ARG A 32 -17.39 2.35 -12.64
N ASN A 33 -16.91 1.84 -11.50
CA ASN A 33 -17.14 2.39 -10.16
C ASN A 33 -15.84 2.77 -9.42
N LEU A 34 -14.71 2.94 -10.12
CA LEU A 34 -13.44 3.39 -9.55
C LEU A 34 -13.20 4.88 -9.85
N PRO A 35 -13.90 5.80 -9.16
CA PRO A 35 -13.66 7.21 -9.34
C PRO A 35 -12.20 7.57 -9.03
N GLY A 36 -11.58 6.99 -7.98
CA GLY A 36 -10.22 7.29 -7.54
C GLY A 36 -9.16 7.03 -8.60
N ALA A 37 -9.21 5.88 -9.26
CA ALA A 37 -8.23 5.51 -10.29
C ALA A 37 -8.32 6.39 -11.55
N LEU A 38 -9.54 6.69 -11.99
CA LEU A 38 -9.78 7.59 -13.12
C LEU A 38 -9.36 9.05 -12.79
N LEU A 39 -9.43 9.41 -11.55
CA LEU A 39 -9.13 10.70 -10.98
C LEU A 39 -7.65 10.98 -10.84
N LEU A 40 -6.89 9.99 -10.37
CA LEU A 40 -5.44 10.02 -10.40
C LEU A 40 -4.94 10.27 -11.83
N ARG A 41 -5.61 9.67 -12.83
CA ARG A 41 -5.35 9.95 -14.24
C ARG A 41 -5.53 11.43 -14.61
N THR A 42 -6.55 12.12 -14.13
CA THR A 42 -6.84 13.49 -14.57
C THR A 42 -6.00 14.54 -13.85
N THR A 43 -5.60 14.33 -12.61
CA THR A 43 -4.72 15.22 -11.86
C THR A 43 -3.26 15.02 -12.24
N LEU A 44 -2.86 13.77 -12.45
CA LEU A 44 -1.53 13.39 -12.91
C LEU A 44 -1.34 13.59 -14.42
N VAL A 45 -2.40 13.49 -15.24
CA VAL A 45 -2.34 13.62 -16.72
C VAL A 45 -1.80 14.97 -17.20
N LYS A 46 -1.89 16.04 -16.43
CA LYS A 46 -1.13 17.26 -16.74
C LYS A 46 0.38 17.11 -16.50
N GLN A 47 0.80 16.13 -15.69
CA GLN A 47 2.21 15.82 -15.39
C GLN A 47 2.68 14.51 -16.01
N LEU A 48 1.75 13.64 -16.44
CA LEU A 48 1.96 12.28 -16.90
C LEU A 48 1.39 12.05 -18.32
N ALA A 49 1.33 13.11 -19.14
CA ALA A 49 0.68 13.10 -20.45
C ALA A 49 1.24 12.05 -21.44
N ASP A 50 2.46 11.54 -21.20
CA ASP A 50 3.19 10.70 -22.14
C ASP A 50 3.76 9.44 -21.47
N PHE A 51 2.92 8.65 -20.78
CA PHE A 51 3.35 7.33 -20.32
C PHE A 51 3.37 6.33 -21.48
N GLU A 52 4.55 6.05 -21.97
CA GLU A 52 4.81 4.85 -22.77
C GLU A 52 5.10 3.66 -21.84
N GLY A 53 4.53 2.50 -22.15
CA GLY A 53 4.79 1.26 -21.41
C GLY A 53 3.90 1.04 -20.18
N GLU A 54 4.40 0.21 -19.26
CA GLU A 54 3.65 -0.18 -18.06
C GLU A 54 3.91 0.76 -16.88
N HIS A 55 2.84 1.22 -16.26
CA HIS A 55 2.85 2.05 -15.07
C HIS A 55 1.94 1.46 -13.98
N LEU A 56 2.43 1.46 -12.75
CA LEU A 56 1.64 1.17 -11.57
C LEU A 56 1.40 2.46 -10.80
N LEU A 57 0.15 2.81 -10.61
CA LEU A 57 -0.26 3.90 -9.76
C LEU A 57 -0.70 3.34 -8.41
N ALA A 58 -0.08 3.79 -7.31
CA ALA A 58 -0.41 3.38 -5.96
C ALA A 58 -0.82 4.60 -5.12
N ASP A 59 -2.10 4.64 -4.72
CA ASP A 59 -2.61 5.62 -3.77
C ASP A 59 -2.55 5.00 -2.36
N ILE A 60 -1.57 5.41 -1.58
CA ILE A 60 -1.34 4.93 -0.23
C ILE A 60 -1.88 5.96 0.76
N GLY A 61 -3.12 5.74 1.16
CA GLY A 61 -3.81 6.59 2.11
C GLY A 61 -3.53 6.24 3.58
N ASN A 62 -4.42 6.71 4.46
CA ASN A 62 -4.31 6.43 5.89
C ASN A 62 -4.59 4.96 6.23
N GLY A 63 -5.61 4.34 5.62
CA GLY A 63 -6.07 2.99 5.92
C GLY A 63 -5.83 1.95 4.83
N THR A 64 -5.71 2.39 3.58
CA THR A 64 -5.67 1.51 2.40
C THR A 64 -4.62 1.94 1.40
N MET A 65 -4.19 0.99 0.60
CA MET A 65 -3.44 1.16 -0.63
C MET A 65 -4.32 0.73 -1.80
N ASN A 66 -4.57 1.65 -2.73
CA ASN A 66 -5.29 1.36 -3.97
C ASN A 66 -4.31 1.32 -5.12
N LEU A 67 -4.37 0.28 -5.93
CA LEU A 67 -3.47 0.00 -7.03
C LEU A 67 -4.22 0.05 -8.35
N LEU A 68 -3.61 0.69 -9.37
CA LEU A 68 -4.12 0.72 -10.72
C LEU A 68 -2.96 0.59 -11.71
N TYR A 69 -3.03 -0.40 -12.60
CA TYR A 69 -2.13 -0.49 -13.74
C TYR A 69 -2.63 0.35 -14.92
N LEU A 70 -1.67 0.97 -15.59
CA LEU A 70 -1.87 1.67 -16.86
C LEU A 70 -0.88 1.10 -17.88
N THR A 71 -1.32 0.92 -19.11
CA THR A 71 -0.45 0.60 -20.25
C THR A 71 -0.68 1.67 -21.30
N ASP A 72 0.36 2.37 -21.73
CA ASP A 72 0.30 3.50 -22.65
C ASP A 72 -0.79 4.52 -22.26
N SER A 73 -0.78 4.93 -21.00
CA SER A 73 -1.75 5.86 -20.39
C SER A 73 -3.20 5.35 -20.32
N GLN A 74 -3.48 4.07 -20.67
CA GLN A 74 -4.82 3.50 -20.57
C GLN A 74 -4.96 2.63 -19.33
N PRO A 75 -5.98 2.88 -18.46
CA PRO A 75 -6.25 2.06 -17.29
C PRO A 75 -6.58 0.61 -17.67
N GLN A 76 -6.00 -0.34 -16.96
CA GLN A 76 -6.30 -1.76 -17.10
C GLN A 76 -7.39 -2.14 -16.09
N GLU A 77 -8.64 -2.32 -16.57
CA GLU A 77 -9.82 -2.54 -15.71
C GLU A 77 -9.72 -3.81 -14.84
N ASN A 78 -8.99 -4.81 -15.30
CA ASN A 78 -8.79 -6.09 -14.61
C ASN A 78 -7.54 -6.10 -13.69
N ARG A 79 -6.76 -5.01 -13.66
CA ARG A 79 -5.55 -4.87 -12.86
C ARG A 79 -5.67 -3.71 -11.86
N CYS A 80 -6.74 -3.80 -11.04
CA CYS A 80 -7.03 -2.83 -9.98
C CYS A 80 -7.27 -3.58 -8.67
N TRP A 81 -6.63 -3.14 -7.58
CA TRP A 81 -6.73 -3.78 -6.27
C TRP A 81 -6.81 -2.76 -5.14
N THR A 82 -7.35 -3.21 -4.02
CA THR A 82 -7.30 -2.47 -2.76
C THR A 82 -6.79 -3.38 -1.65
N GLU A 83 -5.78 -2.91 -0.94
CA GLU A 83 -5.24 -3.57 0.24
C GLU A 83 -5.45 -2.73 1.50
N LYS A 84 -5.62 -3.41 2.63
CA LYS A 84 -5.73 -2.76 3.95
C LYS A 84 -4.34 -2.45 4.52
N ILE A 85 -3.54 -1.76 3.75
CA ILE A 85 -2.19 -1.31 4.10
C ILE A 85 -2.15 0.20 3.91
N GLY A 86 -1.94 0.96 4.98
CA GLY A 86 -1.89 2.42 4.94
C GLY A 86 -1.03 2.99 6.08
N VAL A 87 -0.87 4.31 6.11
CA VAL A 87 0.03 4.98 7.06
C VAL A 87 -0.33 4.73 8.52
N ASN A 88 -1.63 4.57 8.82
CA ASN A 88 -2.11 4.35 10.19
C ASN A 88 -1.59 3.03 10.80
N GLN A 89 -1.47 1.98 10.00
CA GLN A 89 -0.92 0.70 10.49
C GLN A 89 0.56 0.85 10.90
N CYS A 90 1.34 1.63 10.15
CA CYS A 90 2.71 1.97 10.52
C CYS A 90 2.74 2.76 11.84
N MET A 91 1.88 3.75 11.99
CA MET A 91 1.77 4.55 13.22
C MET A 91 1.45 3.69 14.45
N ILE A 92 0.47 2.78 14.33
CA ILE A 92 0.10 1.86 15.41
C ILE A 92 1.30 0.98 15.80
N ARG A 93 1.97 0.37 14.83
CA ARG A 93 3.14 -0.48 15.07
C ARG A 93 4.30 0.28 15.72
N ALA A 94 4.55 1.52 15.31
CA ALA A 94 5.59 2.36 15.90
C ALA A 94 5.28 2.68 17.38
N LYS A 95 4.05 3.05 17.70
CA LYS A 95 3.60 3.29 19.10
C LYS A 95 3.75 2.05 19.98
N GLU A 96 3.34 0.88 19.45
CA GLU A 96 3.49 -0.40 20.16
C GLU A 96 4.95 -0.78 20.38
N ALA A 97 5.82 -0.53 19.40
CA ALA A 97 7.25 -0.79 19.52
C ALA A 97 7.91 0.09 20.61
N VAL A 98 7.57 1.37 20.63
CA VAL A 98 8.04 2.30 21.69
C VAL A 98 7.52 1.84 23.06
N LEU A 99 6.24 1.50 23.18
CA LEU A 99 5.68 1.02 24.44
C LEU A 99 6.36 -0.26 24.91
N ARG A 100 6.61 -1.23 24.05
CA ARG A 100 7.28 -2.48 24.38
C ARG A 100 8.74 -2.29 24.78
N ARG A 101 9.47 -1.41 24.10
CA ARG A 101 10.92 -1.23 24.27
C ARG A 101 11.25 -0.35 25.48
N PHE A 102 10.43 0.65 25.75
CA PHE A 102 10.73 1.70 26.77
C PHE A 102 9.68 1.77 27.88
N GLY A 103 8.59 1.00 27.82
CA GLY A 103 7.53 1.05 28.83
C GLY A 103 6.71 2.35 28.84
N SER A 104 6.89 3.22 27.85
CA SER A 104 6.28 4.55 27.81
C SER A 104 5.40 4.75 26.58
N LYS A 105 4.31 5.49 26.74
CA LYS A 105 3.45 5.87 25.62
C LYS A 105 4.02 7.09 24.91
N ILE A 106 3.91 7.11 23.60
CA ILE A 106 4.24 8.27 22.75
C ILE A 106 2.97 8.81 22.09
N SER A 107 2.90 10.14 21.87
CA SER A 107 1.75 10.78 21.26
C SER A 107 1.65 10.46 19.75
N ASP A 108 0.42 10.44 19.24
CA ASP A 108 0.15 10.25 17.81
C ASP A 108 0.83 11.34 16.97
N SER A 109 0.72 12.59 17.39
CA SER A 109 1.31 13.74 16.70
C SER A 109 2.84 13.64 16.57
N THR A 110 3.52 13.09 17.58
CA THR A 110 4.98 12.90 17.53
C THR A 110 5.35 11.80 16.53
N VAL A 111 4.66 10.67 16.56
CA VAL A 111 4.91 9.59 15.61
C VAL A 111 4.57 10.04 14.19
N GLU A 112 3.42 10.70 13.98
CA GLU A 112 3.03 11.27 12.70
C GLU A 112 4.10 12.23 12.15
N GLN A 113 4.65 13.10 12.99
CA GLN A 113 5.74 13.99 12.60
C GLN A 113 6.95 13.20 12.10
N VAL A 114 7.38 12.14 12.82
CA VAL A 114 8.51 11.29 12.38
C VAL A 114 8.20 10.63 11.06
N LEU A 115 7.01 10.03 10.91
CA LEU A 115 6.63 9.33 9.68
C LEU A 115 6.55 10.27 8.47
N ARG A 116 6.15 11.52 8.67
CA ARG A 116 6.01 12.52 7.61
C ARG A 116 7.32 13.21 7.23
N THR A 117 8.21 13.43 8.18
CA THR A 117 9.42 14.27 7.98
C THR A 117 10.73 13.52 8.19
N GLY A 118 10.67 12.25 8.56
CA GLY A 118 11.84 11.43 8.91
C GLY A 118 12.46 11.75 10.28
N THR A 119 11.97 12.79 10.99
CA THR A 119 12.57 13.24 12.26
C THR A 119 11.55 13.90 13.18
N ALA A 120 11.87 14.00 14.46
CA ALA A 120 11.19 14.83 15.45
C ALA A 120 12.14 15.23 16.58
N LYS A 121 11.78 16.24 17.35
CA LYS A 121 12.56 16.67 18.53
C LYS A 121 12.20 15.80 19.74
N ILE A 122 12.70 14.57 19.78
CA ILE A 122 12.49 13.57 20.82
C ILE A 122 13.80 12.89 21.19
N ASP A 123 13.76 12.03 22.20
CA ASP A 123 14.87 11.16 22.57
C ASP A 123 15.38 10.35 21.39
N VAL A 124 16.70 10.19 21.27
CA VAL A 124 17.36 9.56 20.13
C VAL A 124 17.00 8.07 19.98
N ASP A 125 16.80 7.37 21.10
CA ASP A 125 16.46 5.94 21.09
C ASP A 125 15.01 5.72 20.67
N TYR A 126 14.11 6.65 21.07
CA TYR A 126 12.72 6.65 20.59
C TYR A 126 12.65 6.91 19.09
N LEU A 127 13.40 7.91 18.60
CA LEU A 127 13.47 8.23 17.19
C LEU A 127 14.01 7.05 16.39
N ALA A 128 15.08 6.41 16.86
CA ALA A 128 15.67 5.23 16.21
C ALA A 128 14.66 4.07 16.13
N CYS A 129 13.94 3.80 17.23
CA CYS A 129 12.93 2.76 17.28
C CYS A 129 11.78 3.00 16.24
N ILE A 130 11.27 4.22 16.16
CA ILE A 130 10.22 4.57 15.20
C ILE A 130 10.72 4.43 13.76
N ARG A 131 11.94 4.90 13.47
CA ARG A 131 12.56 4.80 12.14
C ARG A 131 12.78 3.36 11.71
N GLU A 132 13.20 2.48 12.61
CA GLU A 132 13.36 1.04 12.38
C GLU A 132 12.03 0.40 11.96
N VAL A 133 10.95 0.69 12.69
CA VAL A 133 9.60 0.20 12.37
C VAL A 133 9.12 0.74 11.03
N ALA A 134 9.34 2.03 10.76
CA ALA A 134 8.92 2.65 9.51
C ALA A 134 9.66 2.06 8.31
N ALA A 135 10.97 1.81 8.42
CA ALA A 135 11.75 1.17 7.37
C ALA A 135 11.29 -0.27 7.09
N SER A 136 11.03 -1.05 8.16
CA SER A 136 10.47 -2.40 8.02
C SER A 136 9.10 -2.37 7.35
N TYR A 137 8.25 -1.41 7.73
CA TYR A 137 6.92 -1.26 7.15
C TYR A 137 6.97 -0.87 5.66
N VAL A 138 7.89 -0.01 5.27
CA VAL A 138 8.10 0.33 3.84
C VAL A 138 8.58 -0.90 3.05
N ALA A 139 9.44 -1.73 3.62
CA ALA A 139 9.83 -2.99 2.99
C ALA A 139 8.63 -3.93 2.78
N GLU A 140 7.69 -4.00 3.74
CA GLU A 140 6.43 -4.74 3.59
C GLU A 140 5.53 -4.14 2.50
N LEU A 141 5.44 -2.80 2.38
CA LEU A 141 4.72 -2.14 1.29
C LEU A 141 5.26 -2.57 -0.08
N PHE A 142 6.59 -2.56 -0.25
CA PHE A 142 7.19 -3.03 -1.51
C PHE A 142 7.00 -4.52 -1.74
N ALA A 143 6.99 -5.34 -0.69
CA ALA A 143 6.65 -6.76 -0.81
C ALA A 143 5.21 -6.96 -1.27
N ALA A 144 4.27 -6.16 -0.74
CA ALA A 144 2.89 -6.16 -1.19
C ALA A 144 2.76 -5.72 -2.65
N LEU A 145 3.44 -4.65 -3.07
CA LEU A 145 3.46 -4.21 -4.48
C LEU A 145 3.93 -5.33 -5.42
N ARG A 146 5.01 -6.03 -5.05
CA ARG A 146 5.50 -7.18 -5.84
C ARG A 146 4.50 -8.32 -5.93
N SER A 147 3.66 -8.54 -4.92
CA SER A 147 2.59 -9.56 -4.99
C SER A 147 1.48 -9.19 -5.99
N TYR A 148 1.42 -7.92 -6.40
CA TYR A 148 0.55 -7.38 -7.45
C TYR A 148 1.30 -7.15 -8.78
N GLU A 149 2.29 -7.98 -9.07
CA GLU A 149 3.03 -7.98 -10.34
C GLU A 149 3.94 -6.75 -10.55
N TYR A 150 4.19 -5.94 -9.53
CA TYR A 150 5.15 -4.84 -9.65
C TYR A 150 6.58 -5.36 -9.79
N ASP A 151 7.18 -5.06 -10.93
CA ASP A 151 8.60 -5.30 -11.21
C ASP A 151 9.27 -3.95 -11.52
N PRO A 152 10.21 -3.49 -10.67
CA PRO A 152 10.89 -2.22 -10.90
C PRO A 152 11.74 -2.18 -12.18
N ALA A 153 12.04 -3.33 -12.80
CA ALA A 153 12.80 -3.37 -14.05
C ALA A 153 11.95 -3.03 -15.28
N THR A 154 10.62 -3.18 -15.20
CA THR A 154 9.71 -3.06 -16.34
C THR A 154 8.54 -2.11 -16.12
N THR A 155 8.27 -1.74 -14.85
CA THR A 155 7.08 -0.98 -14.47
C THR A 155 7.49 0.29 -13.73
N HIS A 156 7.11 1.44 -14.25
CA HIS A 156 7.27 2.70 -13.52
C HIS A 156 6.22 2.79 -12.40
N LEU A 157 6.66 3.11 -11.17
CA LEU A 157 5.78 3.24 -10.01
C LEU A 157 5.55 4.71 -9.66
N THR A 158 4.27 5.11 -9.63
CA THR A 158 3.87 6.43 -9.14
C THR A 158 3.09 6.29 -7.84
N ILE A 159 3.59 6.93 -6.78
CA ILE A 159 2.94 6.94 -5.46
C ILE A 159 2.26 8.28 -5.23
N VAL A 160 1.03 8.22 -4.75
CA VAL A 160 0.28 9.36 -4.24
C VAL A 160 -0.19 9.12 -2.82
N GLY A 161 -0.59 10.17 -2.11
CA GLY A 161 -1.08 10.09 -0.74
C GLY A 161 0.03 10.08 0.32
N GLY A 162 -0.37 9.91 1.58
CA GLY A 162 0.55 10.00 2.73
C GLY A 162 1.66 8.96 2.76
N GLY A 163 1.45 7.79 2.13
CA GLY A 163 2.46 6.73 2.00
C GLY A 163 3.67 7.16 1.19
N GLY A 164 3.54 8.14 0.30
CA GLY A 164 4.67 8.71 -0.43
C GLY A 164 5.74 9.29 0.50
N GLN A 165 5.35 9.97 1.57
CA GLN A 165 6.28 10.53 2.56
C GLN A 165 7.00 9.43 3.36
N LEU A 166 6.29 8.34 3.70
CA LEU A 166 6.93 7.17 4.33
C LEU A 166 8.04 6.60 3.44
N ILE A 167 7.74 6.38 2.17
CA ILE A 167 8.71 5.81 1.24
C ILE A 167 9.88 6.77 1.02
N LYS A 168 9.61 8.07 0.90
CA LYS A 168 10.63 9.11 0.72
C LYS A 168 11.66 9.14 1.87
N HIS A 169 11.22 8.93 3.11
CA HIS A 169 12.08 9.02 4.28
C HIS A 169 12.66 7.68 4.75
N PHE A 170 12.02 6.57 4.45
CA PHE A 170 12.36 5.26 5.00
C PHE A 170 12.56 4.16 3.94
N GLY A 171 12.29 4.47 2.67
CA GLY A 171 12.47 3.55 1.55
C GLY A 171 13.81 3.72 0.84
N SER A 172 14.16 2.69 0.06
CA SER A 172 15.21 2.76 -0.95
C SER A 172 14.58 2.47 -2.31
N TYR A 173 14.71 3.39 -3.25
CA TYR A 173 14.12 3.30 -4.58
C TYR A 173 14.98 4.02 -5.61
N ASP A 174 14.83 3.63 -6.88
CA ASP A 174 15.46 4.28 -8.01
C ASP A 174 14.57 5.46 -8.49
N PRO A 175 15.06 6.71 -8.43
CA PRO A 175 14.29 7.87 -8.88
C PRO A 175 13.90 7.84 -10.37
N GLU A 176 14.61 7.10 -11.21
CA GLU A 176 14.28 6.97 -12.63
C GLU A 176 13.05 6.11 -12.88
N GLN A 177 12.80 5.13 -12.00
CA GLN A 177 11.67 4.20 -12.08
C GLN A 177 10.54 4.53 -11.10
N PHE A 178 10.67 5.62 -10.35
CA PHE A 178 9.79 5.89 -9.22
C PHE A 178 9.44 7.37 -9.11
N THR A 179 8.17 7.68 -9.06
CA THR A 179 7.67 9.05 -8.87
C THR A 179 6.86 9.15 -7.59
N ILE A 180 7.20 10.09 -6.71
CA ILE A 180 6.39 10.45 -5.54
C ILE A 180 5.70 11.78 -5.82
N VAL A 181 4.38 11.80 -5.74
CA VAL A 181 3.59 13.04 -5.82
C VAL A 181 3.50 13.65 -4.43
N ASP A 182 4.18 14.77 -4.21
CA ASP A 182 4.24 15.44 -2.91
C ASP A 182 2.91 16.06 -2.47
N ASP A 183 1.96 16.23 -3.38
CA ASP A 183 0.62 16.72 -3.08
C ASP A 183 -0.27 15.62 -2.48
N ILE A 184 -0.39 15.60 -1.14
CA ILE A 184 -1.25 14.64 -0.42
C ILE A 184 -2.73 14.76 -0.79
N CYS A 185 -3.15 15.89 -1.36
CA CYS A 185 -4.51 16.14 -1.83
C CYS A 185 -4.71 15.80 -3.32
N ALA A 186 -3.73 15.21 -4.00
CA ALA A 186 -3.80 14.93 -5.43
C ALA A 186 -5.06 14.14 -5.80
N ALA A 187 -5.41 13.10 -5.03
CA ALA A 187 -6.63 12.31 -5.24
C ALA A 187 -7.90 13.19 -5.10
N ALA A 188 -7.99 14.02 -4.05
CA ALA A 188 -9.14 14.89 -3.81
C ALA A 188 -9.32 15.92 -4.94
N LYS A 189 -8.22 16.55 -5.40
CA LYS A 189 -8.24 17.47 -6.54
C LYS A 189 -8.69 16.80 -7.84
N GLY A 190 -8.31 15.56 -8.01
CA GLY A 190 -8.79 14.74 -9.11
C GLY A 190 -10.33 14.57 -9.05
N TYR A 191 -10.91 14.27 -7.87
CA TYR A 191 -12.37 14.15 -7.67
C TYR A 191 -13.09 15.46 -8.00
N GLU A 192 -12.58 16.56 -7.52
CA GLU A 192 -13.12 17.88 -7.84
C GLU A 192 -13.13 18.15 -9.35
N TYR A 193 -12.03 17.89 -10.04
CA TYR A 193 -11.93 18.05 -11.48
C TYR A 193 -12.95 17.19 -12.24
N MET A 194 -13.15 15.94 -11.84
CA MET A 194 -14.14 15.08 -12.50
C MET A 194 -15.57 15.55 -12.27
N ALA A 195 -15.91 15.94 -11.04
CA ALA A 195 -17.23 16.50 -10.74
C ALA A 195 -17.50 17.75 -11.61
N TYR A 196 -16.51 18.65 -11.70
CA TYR A 196 -16.60 19.84 -12.55
C TYR A 196 -16.81 19.48 -14.03
N ARG A 197 -16.06 18.49 -14.56
CA ARG A 197 -16.21 18.02 -15.94
C ARG A 197 -17.57 17.39 -16.22
N GLN A 198 -18.17 16.70 -15.26
CA GLN A 198 -19.53 16.17 -15.39
C GLN A 198 -20.57 17.28 -15.42
N MET A 199 -20.44 18.30 -14.57
CA MET A 199 -21.34 19.46 -14.58
C MET A 199 -21.33 20.25 -15.89
N LEU A 200 -20.19 20.31 -16.59
CA LEU A 200 -20.08 20.98 -17.88
C LEU A 200 -20.66 20.20 -19.07
N ARG A 201 -20.95 18.92 -18.90
CA ARG A 201 -21.47 18.02 -19.95
C ARG A 201 -22.97 17.79 -19.86
N GLY A 202 -23.61 18.17 -18.74
CA GLY A 202 -25.07 18.13 -18.50
C GLY A 202 -25.69 19.46 -18.87
#